data_c9490292d54b9abced6d7046dbc2e0a4
#
_entry.id   c9490292d54b9abced6d7046dbc2e0a4
#
_cell.length_a   1.000
_cell.length_b   1.000
_cell.length_c   1.000
_cell.angle_alpha   90.00
_cell.angle_beta   90.00
_cell.angle_gamma   90.00
#
_symmetry.space_group_name_H-M   'P 1'
#
loop_
_entity.id
_entity.type
_entity.pdbx_description
1 polymer ?
#
loop_
_entity_poly.entity_id
_entity_poly.type
_entity_poly.pdbx_seq_one_letter_code
_entity_poly.pdbx_strand_id
1 'polypeptide(L)' 'MKITKEYIDDTVVCIIRDITDGIWDTILADNDKRKNADLMARLMEICGVMYLADELKNVVDE' A
#
# COMPACT_ATOMS: atom_id res chain seq x y z
N MET A 1 -7.67 -18.48 12.52
CA MET A 1 -7.28 -17.10 12.85
C MET A 1 -8.46 -16.16 12.64
N LYS A 2 -8.74 -15.30 13.60
CA LYS A 2 -9.83 -14.33 13.49
C LYS A 2 -9.30 -13.05 12.84
N ILE A 3 -9.98 -12.58 11.80
CA ILE A 3 -9.64 -11.31 11.17
C ILE A 3 -10.36 -10.19 11.92
N THR A 4 -9.58 -9.27 12.51
CA THR A 4 -10.08 -8.12 13.24
C THR A 4 -9.72 -6.83 12.50
N LYS A 5 -10.33 -5.72 12.90
CA LYS A 5 -9.96 -4.40 12.35
C LYS A 5 -8.51 -4.07 12.63
N GLU A 6 -8.01 -4.43 13.82
CA GLU A 6 -6.61 -4.24 14.17
C GLU A 6 -5.68 -5.04 13.25
N TYR A 7 -6.03 -6.29 12.97
CA TYR A 7 -5.26 -7.13 12.06
C TYR A 7 -5.19 -6.50 10.66
N ILE A 8 -6.30 -5.96 10.19
CA ILE A 8 -6.37 -5.29 8.88
C ILE A 8 -5.46 -4.06 8.89
N ASP A 9 -5.53 -3.22 9.92
CA ASP A 9 -4.68 -2.03 10.03
C ASP A 9 -3.19 -2.39 10.05
N ASP A 10 -2.81 -3.41 10.81
CA ASP A 10 -1.41 -3.84 10.90
C ASP A 10 -0.91 -4.37 9.55
N THR A 11 -1.76 -5.12 8.85
CA THR A 11 -1.42 -5.65 7.53
C THR A 11 -1.25 -4.52 6.52
N VAL A 12 -2.14 -3.52 6.54
CA VAL A 12 -2.05 -2.34 5.67
C VAL A 12 -0.74 -1.59 5.91
N VAL A 13 -0.37 -1.39 7.17
CA VAL A 13 0.90 -0.70 7.50
C VAL A 13 2.09 -1.45 6.90
N CYS A 14 2.12 -2.77 7.01
CA CYS A 14 3.20 -3.58 6.44
C CYS A 14 3.26 -3.46 4.92
N ILE A 15 2.12 -3.57 4.24
CA ILE A 15 2.05 -3.49 2.79
C ILE A 15 2.47 -2.10 2.30
N ILE A 16 1.96 -1.05 2.94
CA ILE A 16 2.31 0.33 2.57
C ILE A 16 3.79 0.59 2.78
N ARG A 17 4.37 0.05 3.85
CA ARG A 17 5.80 0.18 4.10
C ARG A 17 6.63 -0.44 2.97
N ASP A 18 6.26 -1.65 2.54
CA ASP A 18 6.96 -2.32 1.45
C ASP A 18 6.86 -1.51 0.14
N ILE A 19 5.67 -0.99 -0.17
CA ILE A 19 5.47 -0.15 -1.36
C ILE A 19 6.27 1.14 -1.24
N THR A 20 6.28 1.76 -0.07
CA THR A 20 7.01 3.01 0.20
C THR A 20 8.51 2.82 0.02
N ASP A 21 9.06 1.68 0.48
CA ASP A 21 10.47 1.36 0.27
C ASP A 21 10.78 1.24 -1.22
N GLY A 22 9.90 0.62 -1.99
CA GLY A 22 10.04 0.54 -3.45
C GLY A 22 10.00 1.91 -4.12
N ILE A 23 9.12 2.81 -3.67
CA ILE A 23 9.04 4.19 -4.16
C ILE A 23 10.35 4.93 -3.84
N TRP A 24 10.86 4.77 -2.64
CA TRP A 24 12.07 5.42 -2.20
C TRP A 24 13.27 4.99 -3.04
N ASP A 25 13.38 3.70 -3.32
CA ASP A 25 14.43 3.17 -4.20
C ASP A 25 14.32 3.77 -5.60
N THR A 26 13.10 3.94 -6.11
CA THR A 26 12.86 4.55 -7.42
C THR A 26 13.29 6.02 -7.44
N ILE A 27 13.01 6.78 -6.38
CA ILE A 27 13.41 8.18 -6.25
C ILE A 27 14.92 8.33 -6.19
N LEU A 28 15.59 7.42 -5.48
CA LEU A 28 17.06 7.45 -5.35
C LEU A 28 17.76 6.99 -6.61
N ALA A 29 17.06 6.29 -7.48
CA ALA A 29 17.60 5.89 -8.77
C ALA A 29 17.52 7.07 -9.75
N ASP A 30 18.00 6.87 -10.96
CA ASP A 30 18.10 7.90 -11.96
C ASP A 30 16.74 8.47 -12.42
N ASN A 31 16.71 9.73 -12.76
CA ASN A 31 15.52 10.49 -13.07
C ASN A 31 15.07 10.28 -14.53
N ASP A 32 14.19 9.32 -14.75
CA ASP A 32 13.78 8.97 -16.09
C ASP A 32 12.23 8.81 -16.12
N LYS A 33 11.63 8.96 -17.29
CA LYS A 33 10.17 8.89 -17.46
C LYS A 33 9.60 7.53 -17.10
N ARG A 34 10.36 6.45 -17.32
CA ARG A 34 9.93 5.09 -16.93
C ARG A 34 9.82 4.95 -15.43
N LYS A 35 10.76 5.55 -14.70
CA LYS A 35 10.74 5.51 -13.23
C LYS A 35 9.61 6.34 -12.67
N ASN A 36 9.26 7.44 -13.33
CA ASN A 36 8.08 8.22 -12.94
C ASN A 36 6.79 7.43 -13.12
N ALA A 37 6.70 6.63 -14.19
CA ALA A 37 5.55 5.76 -14.40
C ALA A 37 5.48 4.67 -13.31
N ASP A 38 6.63 4.09 -12.93
CA ASP A 38 6.70 3.12 -11.84
C ASP A 38 6.28 3.74 -10.52
N LEU A 39 6.71 4.98 -10.26
CA LEU A 39 6.32 5.72 -9.06
C LEU A 39 4.80 5.91 -9.00
N MET A 40 4.21 6.31 -10.11
CA MET A 40 2.75 6.47 -10.18
C MET A 40 2.01 5.16 -9.95
N ALA A 41 2.52 4.06 -10.51
CA ALA A 41 1.94 2.73 -10.29
C ALA A 41 1.98 2.35 -8.81
N ARG A 42 3.08 2.63 -8.10
CA ARG A 42 3.19 2.38 -6.67
C ARG A 42 2.21 3.21 -5.85
N LEU A 43 2.03 4.48 -6.21
CA LEU A 43 1.05 5.33 -5.55
C LEU A 43 -0.37 4.81 -5.73
N MET A 44 -0.70 4.30 -6.91
CA MET A 44 -1.98 3.68 -7.19
C MET A 44 -2.18 2.40 -6.37
N GLU A 45 -1.13 1.60 -6.20
CA GLU A 45 -1.16 0.42 -5.33
C GLU A 45 -1.50 0.80 -3.89
N ILE A 46 -0.90 1.85 -3.36
CA ILE A 46 -1.19 2.35 -2.01
C ILE A 46 -2.67 2.71 -1.88
N CYS A 47 -3.20 3.46 -2.84
CA CYS A 47 -4.62 3.83 -2.83
C CYS A 47 -5.52 2.60 -2.87
N GLY A 48 -5.16 1.61 -3.69
CA GLY A 48 -5.91 0.36 -3.79
C GLY A 48 -5.91 -0.43 -2.50
N VAL A 49 -4.77 -0.52 -1.82
CA VAL A 49 -4.65 -1.21 -0.53
C VAL A 49 -5.53 -0.53 0.52
N MET A 50 -5.50 0.79 0.58
CA MET A 50 -6.31 1.55 1.54
C MET A 50 -7.81 1.36 1.27
N TYR A 51 -8.21 1.41 0.02
CA TYR A 51 -9.61 1.20 -0.37
C TYR A 51 -10.09 -0.19 0.05
N LEU A 52 -9.32 -1.23 -0.27
CA LEU A 52 -9.66 -2.61 0.07
C LEU A 52 -9.73 -2.81 1.60
N ALA A 53 -8.83 -2.17 2.32
CA ALA A 53 -8.83 -2.25 3.78
C ALA A 53 -10.11 -1.65 4.37
N ASP A 54 -10.54 -0.50 3.87
CA ASP A 54 -11.77 0.13 4.33
C ASP A 54 -12.99 -0.76 4.06
N GLU A 55 -13.06 -1.37 2.87
CA GLU A 55 -14.13 -2.30 2.53
C GLU A 55 -14.14 -3.52 3.46
N LEU A 56 -12.96 -4.09 3.74
CA LEU A 56 -12.84 -5.24 4.65
C LEU A 56 -13.26 -4.89 6.07
N LYS A 57 -12.91 -3.71 6.55
CA LYS A 57 -13.31 -3.26 7.88
C LYS A 57 -14.82 -3.13 8.00
N ASN A 58 -15.51 -2.78 6.92
CA ASN A 58 -16.95 -2.65 6.92
C ASN A 58 -17.67 -4.00 7.08
N VAL A 59 -17.04 -5.11 6.68
CA VAL A 59 -17.62 -6.44 6.78
C VAL A 59 -17.13 -7.23 7.99
N VAL A 60 -16.10 -6.75 8.66
CA VAL A 60 -15.60 -7.39 9.89
C VAL A 60 -16.49 -7.01 11.06
N ASP A 61 -17.05 -8.02 11.70
CA ASP A 61 -17.89 -7.88 12.88
C ASP A 61 -17.06 -8.09 14.13
N GLU A 62 -16.71 -7.00 14.78
CA GLU A 62 -15.87 -7.10 15.96
C GLU A 62 -16.36 -6.21 17.10
#